data_03d9b2ea96b8e6752ab387ee7f67d4a1
#
_entry.id   03d9b2ea96b8e6752ab387ee7f67d4a1
#
_cell.length_a   1.000
_cell.length_b   1.000
_cell.length_c   1.000
_cell.angle_alpha   90.00
_cell.angle_beta   90.00
_cell.angle_gamma   90.00
#
_symmetry.space_group_name_H-M   'P 1'
#
loop_
_entity.id
_entity.type
_entity.pdbx_description
1 polymer ?
#
loop_
_entity_poly.entity_id
_entity_poly.type
_entity_poly.pdbx_seq_one_letter_code
_entity_poly.pdbx_strand_id
1 'polypeptide(L)'
;MTYQKAKEEVIESSPQKTDAGKEELYLYSLRKMAEENVENNRTGLTNLHNINSFFYLCGEMIKQQPDKKYSVIIMDIVQFKAVNEFCGRDEGDRLLRFIASCFDWYENNRPDSYACHIRADIFCLCTSYEEVEELEIIVREIRKKITDFPFAYRVQPSFGIGISPERAPAISYLKDCATMAMNSIKGKVYRTYAVFDEKMRSQKMRERQVENDIVSALENGELQLYVQPKVDMRAGRVIGGEALVRWKHPEKGLVPPGEFIPVLEKNGFIINVDEYIWEKVFAYLGKLRKEGRTLIPVSINVSRLHAYDEKLTETLLRLREEYDVLPEYVPLELTESAFLEDEVGMYRRMESLRERGFL
;
A
#
# COMPACT_ATOMS: atom_id res chain seq x y z
N MET A 1 -22.24 -23.51 -23.99
CA MET A 1 -21.44 -24.76 -24.17
C MET A 1 -20.41 -24.81 -23.05
N THR A 2 -20.34 -25.87 -22.25
CA THR A 2 -19.38 -25.97 -21.13
C THR A 2 -18.01 -26.34 -21.63
N TYR A 3 -16.98 -25.82 -20.98
CA TYR A 3 -15.53 -26.01 -21.23
C TYR A 3 -15.12 -27.47 -21.53
N GLN A 4 -15.81 -28.46 -20.94
CA GLN A 4 -15.58 -29.88 -21.18
C GLN A 4 -16.00 -30.36 -22.57
N LYS A 5 -17.10 -29.83 -23.12
CA LYS A 5 -17.60 -30.21 -24.45
C LYS A 5 -16.69 -29.72 -25.59
N ALA A 6 -16.10 -28.52 -25.45
CA ALA A 6 -15.14 -28.00 -26.42
C ALA A 6 -13.80 -28.77 -26.41
N LYS A 7 -13.42 -29.35 -25.27
CA LYS A 7 -12.21 -30.16 -25.11
C LYS A 7 -12.34 -31.55 -25.77
N GLU A 8 -13.54 -32.14 -25.75
CA GLU A 8 -13.83 -33.43 -26.35
C GLU A 8 -13.91 -33.35 -27.88
N GLU A 9 -14.53 -32.31 -28.47
CA GLU A 9 -14.63 -32.13 -29.92
C GLU A 9 -13.25 -31.85 -30.59
N VAL A 10 -12.30 -31.21 -29.90
CA VAL A 10 -10.97 -30.92 -30.44
C VAL A 10 -10.04 -32.16 -30.39
N ILE A 11 -10.27 -33.10 -29.48
CA ILE A 11 -9.47 -34.31 -29.31
C ILE A 11 -9.86 -35.39 -30.37
N GLU A 12 -11.12 -35.42 -30.79
CA GLU A 12 -11.60 -36.45 -31.74
C GLU A 12 -11.28 -36.18 -33.24
N SER A 13 -10.85 -34.95 -33.60
CA SER A 13 -10.76 -34.53 -35.02
C SER A 13 -9.34 -34.49 -35.65
N SER A 14 -8.26 -34.97 -35.01
CA SER A 14 -6.93 -34.88 -35.61
C SER A 14 -6.02 -36.09 -35.37
N PRO A 15 -5.59 -36.82 -36.42
CA PRO A 15 -4.48 -37.75 -36.32
C PRO A 15 -3.14 -37.00 -36.41
N GLN A 16 -2.26 -37.30 -35.43
CA GLN A 16 -0.82 -37.03 -35.43
C GLN A 16 -0.31 -35.62 -35.77
N LYS A 17 -0.39 -34.71 -34.78
CA LYS A 17 0.45 -33.51 -34.74
C LYS A 17 1.32 -33.55 -33.49
N THR A 18 2.57 -33.09 -33.61
CA THR A 18 3.55 -32.95 -32.53
C THR A 18 3.02 -32.03 -31.42
N ASP A 19 3.45 -32.17 -30.17
CA ASP A 19 2.95 -31.38 -29.02
C ASP A 19 2.99 -29.83 -29.25
N ALA A 20 3.99 -29.34 -29.99
CA ALA A 20 4.06 -27.92 -30.41
C ALA A 20 2.88 -27.51 -31.31
N GLY A 21 2.40 -28.38 -32.20
CA GLY A 21 1.25 -28.08 -33.04
C GLY A 21 -0.11 -28.08 -32.30
N LYS A 22 -0.19 -28.82 -31.20
CA LYS A 22 -1.38 -28.83 -30.33
C LYS A 22 -1.46 -27.56 -29.47
N GLU A 23 -0.32 -27.09 -29.01
CA GLU A 23 -0.20 -25.85 -28.22
C GLU A 23 -0.50 -24.62 -29.08
N GLU A 24 -0.05 -24.60 -30.32
CA GLU A 24 -0.34 -23.54 -31.30
C GLU A 24 -1.84 -23.51 -31.71
N LEU A 25 -2.45 -24.68 -31.88
CA LEU A 25 -3.88 -24.80 -32.16
C LEU A 25 -4.74 -24.40 -30.95
N TYR A 26 -4.29 -24.74 -29.75
CA TYR A 26 -4.95 -24.33 -28.50
C TYR A 26 -4.88 -22.81 -28.32
N LEU A 27 -3.71 -22.21 -28.54
CA LEU A 27 -3.52 -20.75 -28.50
C LEU A 27 -4.35 -20.05 -29.59
N TYR A 28 -4.44 -20.63 -30.78
CA TYR A 28 -5.28 -20.13 -31.85
C TYR A 28 -6.79 -20.21 -31.50
N SER A 29 -7.24 -21.32 -30.91
CA SER A 29 -8.62 -21.47 -30.48
C SER A 29 -8.99 -20.52 -29.34
N LEU A 30 -8.06 -20.29 -28.38
CA LEU A 30 -8.24 -19.28 -27.33
C LEU A 30 -8.28 -17.85 -27.88
N ARG A 31 -7.44 -17.54 -28.88
CA ARG A 31 -7.49 -16.26 -29.59
C ARG A 31 -8.82 -16.06 -30.30
N LYS A 32 -9.27 -17.06 -31.05
CA LYS A 32 -10.53 -17.00 -31.78
C LYS A 32 -11.75 -16.91 -30.85
N MET A 33 -11.75 -17.64 -29.72
CA MET A 33 -12.77 -17.48 -28.67
C MET A 33 -12.73 -16.11 -27.99
N ALA A 34 -11.54 -15.52 -27.83
CA ALA A 34 -11.40 -14.16 -27.31
C ALA A 34 -11.94 -13.14 -28.32
N GLU A 35 -11.65 -13.29 -29.62
CA GLU A 35 -12.16 -12.44 -30.70
C GLU A 35 -13.69 -12.50 -30.84
N GLU A 36 -14.28 -13.69 -30.79
CA GLU A 36 -15.73 -13.87 -30.87
C GLU A 36 -16.50 -13.39 -29.63
N ASN A 37 -15.83 -13.27 -28.45
CA ASN A 37 -16.41 -12.80 -27.21
C ASN A 37 -16.11 -11.34 -26.87
N VAL A 38 -15.28 -10.63 -27.64
CA VAL A 38 -14.85 -9.25 -27.31
C VAL A 38 -16.03 -8.29 -27.27
N GLU A 39 -17.00 -8.38 -28.18
CA GLU A 39 -18.18 -7.51 -28.21
C GLU A 39 -19.14 -7.77 -27.03
N ASN A 40 -19.19 -8.98 -26.50
CA ASN A 40 -20.06 -9.36 -25.38
C ASN A 40 -19.42 -9.25 -24.00
N ASN A 41 -18.15 -8.85 -23.90
CA ASN A 41 -17.40 -8.80 -22.65
C ASN A 41 -17.40 -7.40 -22.01
N ARG A 42 -18.51 -6.68 -22.07
CA ARG A 42 -18.74 -5.44 -21.36
C ARG A 42 -19.44 -5.69 -20.02
N THR A 43 -19.19 -4.82 -19.05
CA THR A 43 -19.80 -4.93 -17.71
C THR A 43 -21.27 -4.49 -17.75
N GLY A 44 -22.18 -5.26 -17.12
CA GLY A 44 -23.61 -4.98 -17.15
C GLY A 44 -24.03 -3.63 -16.55
N LEU A 45 -23.29 -3.14 -15.55
CA LEU A 45 -23.63 -1.86 -14.89
C LEU A 45 -23.19 -0.65 -15.71
N THR A 46 -21.98 -0.67 -16.27
CA THR A 46 -21.31 0.52 -16.83
C THR A 46 -21.14 0.47 -18.35
N ASN A 47 -21.38 -0.67 -18.94
CA ASN A 47 -21.20 -0.93 -20.38
C ASN A 47 -19.77 -0.63 -20.92
N LEU A 48 -18.76 -0.54 -20.04
CA LEU A 48 -17.35 -0.49 -20.42
C LEU A 48 -16.80 -1.91 -20.60
N HIS A 49 -15.67 -2.04 -21.27
CA HIS A 49 -14.96 -3.31 -21.34
C HIS A 49 -14.67 -3.89 -19.95
N ASN A 50 -14.71 -5.21 -19.81
CA ASN A 50 -14.14 -5.86 -18.65
C ASN A 50 -12.60 -5.93 -18.78
N ILE A 51 -11.93 -6.34 -17.71
CA ILE A 51 -10.46 -6.34 -17.66
C ILE A 51 -9.81 -7.26 -18.71
N ASN A 52 -10.45 -8.38 -19.06
CA ASN A 52 -9.91 -9.35 -20.04
C ASN A 52 -9.97 -8.78 -21.46
N SER A 53 -11.13 -8.23 -21.85
CA SER A 53 -11.28 -7.55 -23.13
C SER A 53 -10.36 -6.36 -23.25
N PHE A 54 -10.22 -5.57 -22.19
CA PHE A 54 -9.33 -4.44 -22.13
C PHE A 54 -7.86 -4.85 -22.39
N PHE A 55 -7.39 -5.91 -21.72
CA PHE A 55 -6.02 -6.40 -21.92
C PHE A 55 -5.79 -6.90 -23.34
N TYR A 56 -6.76 -7.60 -23.92
CA TYR A 56 -6.68 -8.08 -25.29
C TYR A 56 -6.62 -6.92 -26.29
N LEU A 57 -7.58 -6.00 -26.23
CA LEU A 57 -7.67 -4.86 -27.17
C LEU A 57 -6.47 -3.93 -27.08
N CYS A 58 -6.05 -3.56 -25.87
CA CYS A 58 -4.85 -2.74 -25.67
C CYS A 58 -3.58 -3.47 -26.13
N GLY A 59 -3.49 -4.79 -25.88
CA GLY A 59 -2.36 -5.59 -26.32
C GLY A 59 -2.23 -5.63 -27.84
N GLU A 60 -3.33 -5.80 -28.56
CA GLU A 60 -3.34 -5.77 -30.03
C GLU A 60 -3.05 -4.37 -30.57
N MET A 61 -3.62 -3.31 -29.97
CA MET A 61 -3.33 -1.91 -30.33
C MET A 61 -1.83 -1.59 -30.21
N ILE A 62 -1.20 -1.96 -29.09
CA ILE A 62 0.23 -1.73 -28.84
C ILE A 62 1.10 -2.49 -29.86
N LYS A 63 0.74 -3.72 -30.20
CA LYS A 63 1.46 -4.53 -31.21
C LYS A 63 1.37 -3.94 -32.62
N GLN A 64 0.22 -3.36 -32.97
CA GLN A 64 0.01 -2.74 -34.29
C GLN A 64 0.77 -1.42 -34.46
N GLN A 65 1.04 -0.71 -33.36
CA GLN A 65 1.70 0.60 -33.38
C GLN A 65 2.81 0.65 -32.31
N PRO A 66 3.89 -0.15 -32.44
CA PRO A 66 4.89 -0.33 -31.38
C PRO A 66 5.78 0.91 -31.14
N ASP A 67 5.78 1.86 -32.07
CA ASP A 67 6.57 3.09 -31.96
C ASP A 67 5.91 4.17 -31.10
N LYS A 68 4.60 4.03 -30.82
CA LYS A 68 3.89 4.97 -29.95
C LYS A 68 4.17 4.68 -28.47
N LYS A 69 4.14 5.74 -27.67
CA LYS A 69 4.13 5.63 -26.22
C LYS A 69 2.70 5.35 -25.73
N TYR A 70 2.54 4.44 -24.80
CA TYR A 70 1.25 4.10 -24.20
C TYR A 70 1.28 4.25 -22.69
N SER A 71 0.14 4.66 -22.14
CA SER A 71 -0.08 4.79 -20.71
C SER A 71 -1.35 4.08 -20.29
N VAL A 72 -1.39 3.64 -19.04
CA VAL A 72 -2.63 3.26 -18.35
C VAL A 72 -2.88 4.26 -17.23
N ILE A 73 -4.06 4.85 -17.24
CA ILE A 73 -4.59 5.67 -16.16
C ILE A 73 -5.57 4.80 -15.38
N ILE A 74 -5.30 4.58 -14.09
CA ILE A 74 -6.23 3.90 -13.18
C ILE A 74 -6.86 4.89 -12.22
N MET A 75 -8.12 4.68 -11.86
CA MET A 75 -8.86 5.52 -10.91
C MET A 75 -9.62 4.67 -9.92
N ASP A 76 -9.64 5.08 -8.65
CA ASP A 76 -10.58 4.63 -7.64
C ASP A 76 -11.24 5.82 -6.92
N ILE A 77 -12.30 5.54 -6.14
CA ILE A 77 -12.95 6.52 -5.28
C ILE A 77 -12.52 6.27 -3.84
N VAL A 78 -11.97 7.31 -3.21
CA VAL A 78 -11.60 7.20 -1.80
C VAL A 78 -12.85 6.92 -0.96
N GLN A 79 -12.84 5.81 -0.21
CA GLN A 79 -13.94 5.38 0.67
C GLN A 79 -15.30 5.17 -0.05
N PHE A 80 -15.32 4.60 -1.25
CA PHE A 80 -16.56 4.33 -1.97
C PHE A 80 -17.58 3.51 -1.15
N LYS A 81 -17.13 2.64 -0.26
CA LYS A 81 -18.01 1.91 0.67
C LYS A 81 -18.86 2.87 1.51
N ALA A 82 -18.25 3.95 2.02
CA ALA A 82 -18.98 4.97 2.78
C ALA A 82 -20.03 5.69 1.90
N VAL A 83 -19.73 5.93 0.62
CA VAL A 83 -20.72 6.49 -0.32
C VAL A 83 -21.96 5.61 -0.39
N ASN A 84 -21.79 4.29 -0.53
CA ASN A 84 -22.92 3.33 -0.56
C ASN A 84 -23.67 3.25 0.78
N GLU A 85 -22.96 3.38 1.90
CA GLU A 85 -23.57 3.36 3.25
C GLU A 85 -24.41 4.62 3.53
N PHE A 86 -23.93 5.81 3.10
CA PHE A 86 -24.64 7.08 3.34
C PHE A 86 -25.71 7.41 2.29
N CYS A 87 -25.46 7.11 1.01
CA CYS A 87 -26.35 7.50 -0.09
C CYS A 87 -27.22 6.36 -0.63
N GLY A 88 -26.92 5.11 -0.25
CA GLY A 88 -27.55 3.91 -0.80
C GLY A 88 -26.89 3.41 -2.08
N ARG A 89 -27.13 2.12 -2.39
CA ARG A 89 -26.50 1.44 -3.54
C ARG A 89 -26.92 2.01 -4.89
N ASP A 90 -28.18 2.40 -5.03
CA ASP A 90 -28.72 2.95 -6.30
C ASP A 90 -28.01 4.25 -6.69
N GLU A 91 -27.72 5.10 -5.70
CA GLU A 91 -26.97 6.33 -5.90
C GLU A 91 -25.49 6.03 -6.21
N GLY A 92 -24.89 5.05 -5.53
CA GLY A 92 -23.55 4.57 -5.87
C GLY A 92 -23.46 4.06 -7.31
N ASP A 93 -24.45 3.28 -7.76
CA ASP A 93 -24.55 2.80 -9.14
C ASP A 93 -24.75 3.94 -10.14
N ARG A 94 -25.52 4.98 -9.77
CA ARG A 94 -25.68 6.20 -10.58
C ARG A 94 -24.34 6.92 -10.77
N LEU A 95 -23.56 7.04 -9.69
CA LEU A 95 -22.22 7.60 -9.74
C LEU A 95 -21.28 6.77 -10.64
N LEU A 96 -21.28 5.43 -10.49
CA LEU A 96 -20.44 4.55 -11.32
C LEU A 96 -20.81 4.64 -12.80
N ARG A 97 -22.08 4.73 -13.17
CA ARG A 97 -22.52 4.96 -14.57
C ARG A 97 -22.05 6.31 -15.10
N PHE A 98 -22.10 7.36 -14.28
CA PHE A 98 -21.58 8.67 -14.66
C PHE A 98 -20.06 8.63 -14.88
N ILE A 99 -19.29 8.03 -13.97
CA ILE A 99 -17.85 7.84 -14.13
C ILE A 99 -17.56 7.07 -15.41
N ALA A 100 -18.27 5.98 -15.65
CA ALA A 100 -18.14 5.19 -16.88
C ALA A 100 -18.31 6.04 -18.12
N SER A 101 -19.33 6.93 -18.16
CA SER A 101 -19.54 7.84 -19.30
C SER A 101 -18.37 8.80 -19.51
N CYS A 102 -17.67 9.20 -18.46
CA CYS A 102 -16.48 10.03 -18.60
C CYS A 102 -15.32 9.26 -19.26
N PHE A 103 -15.13 7.98 -18.93
CA PHE A 103 -14.11 7.13 -19.52
C PHE A 103 -14.46 6.71 -20.96
N ASP A 104 -15.73 6.36 -21.21
CA ASP A 104 -16.28 6.02 -22.53
C ASP A 104 -16.11 7.18 -23.52
N TRP A 105 -16.26 8.41 -23.03
CA TRP A 105 -16.01 9.60 -23.87
C TRP A 105 -14.60 9.61 -24.43
N TYR A 106 -13.57 9.28 -23.62
CA TYR A 106 -12.17 9.23 -24.09
C TYR A 106 -11.95 8.07 -25.06
N GLU A 107 -12.54 6.88 -24.82
CA GLU A 107 -12.48 5.76 -25.75
C GLU A 107 -13.02 6.15 -27.14
N ASN A 108 -14.14 6.89 -27.18
CA ASN A 108 -14.81 7.25 -28.44
C ASN A 108 -14.23 8.48 -29.12
N ASN A 109 -13.55 9.37 -28.41
CA ASN A 109 -13.10 10.67 -28.95
C ASN A 109 -11.58 10.84 -29.01
N ARG A 110 -10.82 9.88 -28.52
CA ARG A 110 -9.36 9.89 -28.59
C ARG A 110 -8.88 8.61 -29.30
N PRO A 111 -8.08 8.75 -30.39
CA PRO A 111 -7.54 7.57 -31.08
C PRO A 111 -6.66 6.76 -30.13
N ASP A 112 -6.51 5.49 -30.41
CA ASP A 112 -5.69 4.56 -29.64
C ASP A 112 -6.01 4.57 -28.12
N SER A 113 -7.31 4.53 -27.81
CA SER A 113 -7.79 4.55 -26.43
C SER A 113 -8.83 3.46 -26.20
N TYR A 114 -8.72 2.77 -25.06
CA TYR A 114 -9.70 1.82 -24.56
C TYR A 114 -9.94 2.06 -23.08
N ALA A 115 -11.20 1.96 -22.67
CA ALA A 115 -11.62 2.13 -21.29
C ALA A 115 -12.20 0.84 -20.71
N CYS A 116 -11.98 0.60 -19.42
CA CYS A 116 -12.59 -0.53 -18.74
C CYS A 116 -13.05 -0.21 -17.32
N HIS A 117 -14.04 -0.97 -16.89
CA HIS A 117 -14.46 -1.05 -15.50
C HIS A 117 -13.95 -2.37 -14.93
N ILE A 118 -12.99 -2.32 -13.99
CA ILE A 118 -12.36 -3.52 -13.44
C ILE A 118 -13.29 -4.20 -12.42
N ARG A 119 -13.68 -3.44 -11.40
CA ARG A 119 -14.56 -3.90 -10.32
C ARG A 119 -14.91 -2.73 -9.40
N ALA A 120 -16.05 -2.77 -8.75
CA ALA A 120 -16.50 -1.77 -7.77
C ALA A 120 -16.34 -0.35 -8.31
N ASP A 121 -15.42 0.43 -7.77
CA ASP A 121 -15.13 1.82 -8.12
C ASP A 121 -13.82 1.98 -8.91
N ILE A 122 -13.25 0.88 -9.43
CA ILE A 122 -11.94 0.91 -10.12
C ILE A 122 -12.16 0.91 -11.63
N PHE A 123 -11.69 1.99 -12.27
CA PHE A 123 -11.73 2.20 -13.71
C PHE A 123 -10.35 2.35 -14.30
N CYS A 124 -10.17 1.98 -15.56
CA CYS A 124 -8.93 2.17 -16.30
C CYS A 124 -9.19 2.78 -17.68
N LEU A 125 -8.22 3.57 -18.14
CA LEU A 125 -8.10 4.07 -19.50
C LEU A 125 -6.68 3.74 -20.00
N CYS A 126 -6.56 3.03 -21.11
CA CYS A 126 -5.32 2.94 -21.88
C CYS A 126 -5.38 3.95 -23.01
N THR A 127 -4.32 4.70 -23.24
CA THR A 127 -4.24 5.69 -24.33
C THR A 127 -2.81 5.90 -24.79
N SER A 128 -2.64 6.27 -26.06
CA SER A 128 -1.35 6.76 -26.56
C SER A 128 -1.10 8.19 -26.07
N TYR A 129 0.18 8.59 -25.98
CA TYR A 129 0.58 9.95 -25.61
C TYR A 129 1.93 10.30 -26.21
N GLU A 130 2.18 11.60 -26.39
CA GLU A 130 3.50 12.12 -26.76
C GLU A 130 4.23 12.64 -25.53
N GLU A 131 3.59 13.49 -24.73
CA GLU A 131 4.13 14.10 -23.53
C GLU A 131 3.27 13.76 -22.30
N VAL A 132 3.90 13.61 -21.13
CA VAL A 132 3.23 13.19 -19.88
C VAL A 132 2.15 14.19 -19.44
N GLU A 133 2.34 15.45 -19.74
CA GLU A 133 1.41 16.54 -19.45
C GLU A 133 0.03 16.32 -20.07
N GLU A 134 -0.07 15.64 -21.23
CA GLU A 134 -1.36 15.27 -21.84
C GLU A 134 -2.15 14.33 -20.93
N LEU A 135 -1.48 13.35 -20.31
CA LEU A 135 -2.09 12.41 -19.39
C LEU A 135 -2.60 13.12 -18.12
N GLU A 136 -1.84 14.09 -17.63
CA GLU A 136 -2.24 14.91 -16.50
C GLU A 136 -3.48 15.77 -16.82
N ILE A 137 -3.58 16.30 -18.05
CA ILE A 137 -4.77 17.03 -18.50
C ILE A 137 -5.98 16.11 -18.50
N ILE A 138 -5.87 14.89 -19.05
CA ILE A 138 -6.94 13.89 -19.04
C ILE A 138 -7.43 13.63 -17.62
N VAL A 139 -6.50 13.39 -16.69
CA VAL A 139 -6.83 13.15 -15.29
C VAL A 139 -7.55 14.34 -14.66
N ARG A 140 -7.07 15.56 -14.89
CA ARG A 140 -7.69 16.79 -14.35
C ARG A 140 -9.11 16.99 -14.88
N GLU A 141 -9.35 16.70 -16.17
CA GLU A 141 -10.67 16.83 -16.80
C GLU A 141 -11.65 15.77 -16.26
N ILE A 142 -11.25 14.50 -16.21
CA ILE A 142 -12.08 13.43 -15.63
C ILE A 142 -12.41 13.76 -14.17
N ARG A 143 -11.37 14.12 -13.40
CA ARG A 143 -11.53 14.50 -11.99
C ARG A 143 -12.54 15.64 -11.83
N LYS A 144 -12.40 16.71 -12.62
CA LYS A 144 -13.31 17.85 -12.57
C LYS A 144 -14.75 17.43 -12.83
N LYS A 145 -14.99 16.67 -13.90
CA LYS A 145 -16.34 16.14 -14.22
C LYS A 145 -16.92 15.34 -13.04
N ILE A 146 -16.12 14.46 -12.41
CA ILE A 146 -16.58 13.63 -11.28
C ILE A 146 -16.86 14.49 -10.04
N THR A 147 -16.00 15.47 -9.73
CA THR A 147 -16.21 16.34 -8.56
C THR A 147 -17.35 17.35 -8.74
N ASP A 148 -17.64 17.73 -9.97
CA ASP A 148 -18.75 18.63 -10.32
C ASP A 148 -20.09 17.88 -10.48
N PHE A 149 -20.06 16.54 -10.47
CA PHE A 149 -21.28 15.74 -10.54
C PHE A 149 -22.19 16.01 -9.33
N PRO A 150 -23.50 16.31 -9.55
CA PRO A 150 -24.41 16.63 -8.47
C PRO A 150 -24.69 15.38 -7.64
N PHE A 151 -24.01 15.26 -6.53
CA PHE A 151 -24.07 14.13 -5.62
C PHE A 151 -24.13 14.62 -4.15
N ALA A 152 -24.90 13.94 -3.31
CA ALA A 152 -25.11 14.34 -1.92
C ALA A 152 -23.82 14.17 -1.06
N TYR A 153 -22.88 13.34 -1.49
CA TYR A 153 -21.61 13.09 -0.81
C TYR A 153 -20.43 13.62 -1.63
N ARG A 154 -19.43 14.20 -0.98
CA ARG A 154 -18.25 14.71 -1.67
C ARG A 154 -17.38 13.57 -2.18
N VAL A 155 -17.43 13.32 -3.47
CA VAL A 155 -16.63 12.28 -4.12
C VAL A 155 -15.17 12.75 -4.30
N GLN A 156 -14.22 11.90 -3.92
CA GLN A 156 -12.78 12.15 -4.09
C GLN A 156 -12.17 11.06 -4.96
N PRO A 157 -12.05 11.27 -6.28
CA PRO A 157 -11.35 10.33 -7.16
C PRO A 157 -9.84 10.44 -6.97
N SER A 158 -9.16 9.29 -6.94
CA SER A 158 -7.72 9.13 -6.85
C SER A 158 -7.21 8.44 -8.12
N PHE A 159 -6.13 8.97 -8.72
CA PHE A 159 -5.63 8.48 -10.00
C PHE A 159 -4.16 8.06 -9.91
N GLY A 160 -3.82 7.01 -10.69
CA GLY A 160 -2.44 6.64 -10.97
C GLY A 160 -2.20 6.59 -12.47
N ILE A 161 -1.10 7.14 -12.92
CA ILE A 161 -0.68 7.16 -14.31
C ILE A 161 0.52 6.23 -14.47
N GLY A 162 0.34 5.12 -15.17
CA GLY A 162 1.37 4.14 -15.48
C GLY A 162 2.01 4.43 -16.82
N ILE A 163 3.30 4.68 -16.82
CA ILE A 163 4.13 4.91 -18.01
C ILE A 163 5.30 3.94 -18.01
N SER A 164 5.92 3.73 -19.16
CA SER A 164 7.13 2.92 -19.32
C SER A 164 8.12 3.62 -20.22
N PRO A 165 9.43 3.53 -19.93
CA PRO A 165 10.48 3.94 -20.85
C PRO A 165 10.65 2.95 -22.01
N GLU A 166 10.14 1.72 -21.88
CA GLU A 166 10.24 0.67 -22.89
C GLU A 166 9.22 0.92 -24.01
N ARG A 167 9.60 0.53 -25.25
CA ARG A 167 8.68 0.50 -26.39
C ARG A 167 7.79 -0.73 -26.31
N ALA A 168 6.53 -0.57 -26.72
CA ALA A 168 5.53 -1.64 -26.72
C ALA A 168 5.45 -2.43 -25.39
N PRO A 169 5.30 -1.76 -24.23
CA PRO A 169 5.25 -2.43 -22.94
C PRO A 169 4.02 -3.32 -22.82
N ALA A 170 4.11 -4.39 -22.03
CA ALA A 170 2.95 -5.20 -21.71
C ALA A 170 1.88 -4.35 -20.98
N ILE A 171 0.63 -4.46 -21.39
CA ILE A 171 -0.48 -3.70 -20.77
C ILE A 171 -0.63 -4.00 -19.26
N SER A 172 -0.38 -5.24 -18.85
CA SER A 172 -0.36 -5.63 -17.43
C SER A 172 0.70 -4.86 -16.65
N TYR A 173 1.89 -4.66 -17.23
CA TYR A 173 2.95 -3.86 -16.64
C TYR A 173 2.54 -2.40 -16.45
N LEU A 174 1.97 -1.77 -17.48
CA LEU A 174 1.48 -0.37 -17.39
C LEU A 174 0.39 -0.23 -16.32
N LYS A 175 -0.55 -1.20 -16.25
CA LYS A 175 -1.59 -1.22 -15.21
C LYS A 175 -0.98 -1.34 -13.80
N ASP A 176 0.04 -2.19 -13.63
CA ASP A 176 0.70 -2.35 -12.33
C ASP A 176 1.47 -1.09 -11.94
N CYS A 177 2.14 -0.42 -12.89
CA CYS A 177 2.75 0.90 -12.68
C CYS A 177 1.71 1.94 -12.24
N ALA A 178 0.56 2.01 -12.94
CA ALA A 178 -0.53 2.90 -12.59
C ALA A 178 -1.07 2.62 -11.18
N THR A 179 -1.24 1.33 -10.83
CA THR A 179 -1.69 0.92 -9.49
C THR A 179 -0.68 1.32 -8.41
N MET A 180 0.63 1.17 -8.65
CA MET A 180 1.67 1.61 -7.71
C MET A 180 1.62 3.12 -7.52
N ALA A 181 1.50 3.89 -8.61
CA ALA A 181 1.40 5.34 -8.56
C ALA A 181 0.17 5.77 -7.74
N MET A 182 -1.02 5.22 -8.02
CA MET A 182 -2.24 5.51 -7.26
C MET A 182 -2.09 5.18 -5.77
N ASN A 183 -1.53 4.01 -5.44
CA ASN A 183 -1.32 3.61 -4.04
C ASN A 183 -0.31 4.48 -3.30
N SER A 184 0.64 5.13 -4.00
CA SER A 184 1.62 6.03 -3.38
C SER A 184 1.02 7.29 -2.78
N ILE A 185 -0.21 7.63 -3.19
CA ILE A 185 -0.93 8.82 -2.74
C ILE A 185 -2.12 8.50 -1.82
N LYS A 186 -2.45 7.21 -1.58
CA LYS A 186 -3.51 6.85 -0.63
C LYS A 186 -3.23 7.44 0.76
N GLY A 187 -4.25 8.08 1.33
CA GLY A 187 -4.13 8.80 2.61
C GLY A 187 -3.53 10.22 2.53
N LYS A 188 -3.10 10.67 1.34
CA LYS A 188 -2.55 12.03 1.15
C LYS A 188 -3.64 12.96 0.61
N VAL A 189 -4.28 13.71 1.50
CA VAL A 189 -5.47 14.57 1.20
C VAL A 189 -5.24 15.55 0.05
N TYR A 190 -4.01 16.04 -0.14
CA TYR A 190 -3.70 17.08 -1.14
C TYR A 190 -3.23 16.54 -2.50
N ARG A 191 -3.01 15.22 -2.62
CA ARG A 191 -2.58 14.60 -3.88
C ARG A 191 -3.70 13.76 -4.45
N THR A 192 -4.17 14.11 -5.64
CA THR A 192 -5.27 13.42 -6.31
C THR A 192 -4.82 12.52 -7.45
N TYR A 193 -3.58 12.66 -7.91
CA TYR A 193 -2.94 11.77 -8.87
C TYR A 193 -1.44 11.67 -8.62
N ALA A 194 -0.85 10.59 -9.14
CA ALA A 194 0.59 10.41 -9.25
C ALA A 194 0.94 9.75 -10.59
N VAL A 195 2.10 10.12 -11.13
CA VAL A 195 2.73 9.44 -12.27
C VAL A 195 3.72 8.42 -11.74
N PHE A 196 3.76 7.25 -12.34
CA PHE A 196 4.70 6.19 -11.96
C PHE A 196 6.17 6.64 -12.13
N ASP A 197 6.98 6.33 -11.13
CA ASP A 197 8.43 6.49 -11.15
C ASP A 197 9.06 5.16 -10.67
N GLU A 198 10.14 4.70 -11.30
CA GLU A 198 10.86 3.47 -10.91
C GLU A 198 11.31 3.48 -9.43
N LYS A 199 11.48 4.64 -8.83
CA LYS A 199 11.71 4.75 -7.38
C LYS A 199 10.56 4.18 -6.55
N MET A 200 9.31 4.30 -7.03
CA MET A 200 8.13 3.73 -6.37
C MET A 200 8.20 2.20 -6.32
N ARG A 201 8.65 1.58 -7.43
CA ARG A 201 8.85 0.14 -7.49
C ARG A 201 9.95 -0.31 -6.53
N SER A 202 11.10 0.36 -6.58
CA SER A 202 12.23 0.05 -5.73
C SER A 202 11.87 0.21 -4.24
N GLN A 203 11.10 1.23 -3.90
CA GLN A 203 10.58 1.42 -2.54
C GLN A 203 9.63 0.30 -2.14
N LYS A 204 8.69 -0.10 -3.01
CA LYS A 204 7.74 -1.19 -2.70
C LYS A 204 8.44 -2.54 -2.54
N MET A 205 9.50 -2.79 -3.32
CA MET A 205 10.32 -3.99 -3.14
C MET A 205 11.06 -3.97 -1.79
N ARG A 206 11.62 -2.81 -1.39
CA ARG A 206 12.24 -2.66 -0.06
C ARG A 206 11.24 -2.85 1.07
N GLU A 207 10.03 -2.25 0.97
CA GLU A 207 8.97 -2.46 1.96
C GLU A 207 8.64 -3.95 2.13
N ARG A 208 8.43 -4.68 1.02
CA ARG A 208 8.16 -6.13 1.07
C ARG A 208 9.32 -6.93 1.67
N GLN A 209 10.55 -6.53 1.38
CA GLN A 209 11.70 -7.21 1.95
C GLN A 209 11.77 -7.01 3.47
N VAL A 210 11.51 -5.79 3.97
CA VAL A 210 11.38 -5.52 5.41
C VAL A 210 10.29 -6.39 6.02
N GLU A 211 9.09 -6.46 5.40
CA GLU A 211 7.97 -7.29 5.87
C GLU A 211 8.33 -8.78 5.98
N ASN A 212 9.11 -9.30 5.03
CA ASN A 212 9.52 -10.70 5.02
C ASN A 212 10.61 -11.00 6.06
N ASP A 213 11.57 -10.07 6.22
CA ASP A 213 12.78 -10.33 7.02
C ASP A 213 12.57 -10.04 8.52
N ILE A 214 11.63 -9.14 8.87
CA ILE A 214 11.53 -8.60 10.23
C ILE A 214 11.16 -9.63 11.30
N VAL A 215 10.34 -10.63 10.97
CA VAL A 215 9.92 -11.67 11.93
C VAL A 215 11.12 -12.49 12.34
N SER A 216 11.89 -12.98 11.38
CA SER A 216 13.12 -13.73 11.65
C SER A 216 14.20 -12.85 12.28
N ALA A 217 14.26 -11.57 11.95
CA ALA A 217 15.18 -10.61 12.57
C ALA A 217 14.91 -10.44 14.06
N LEU A 218 13.63 -10.43 14.46
CA LEU A 218 13.24 -10.37 15.86
C LEU A 218 13.65 -11.65 16.62
N GLU A 219 13.33 -12.82 16.03
CA GLU A 219 13.67 -14.13 16.61
C GLU A 219 15.18 -14.38 16.73
N ASN A 220 15.95 -13.96 15.73
CA ASN A 220 17.40 -14.14 15.70
C ASN A 220 18.18 -13.08 16.49
N GLY A 221 17.51 -12.08 17.10
CA GLY A 221 18.15 -11.02 17.86
C GLY A 221 18.94 -10.01 17.01
N GLU A 222 18.58 -9.86 15.74
CA GLU A 222 19.18 -8.89 14.83
C GLU A 222 18.79 -7.45 15.19
N LEU A 223 17.64 -7.28 15.87
CA LEU A 223 17.21 -5.99 16.41
C LEU A 223 17.95 -5.70 17.71
N GLN A 224 18.79 -4.69 17.68
CA GLN A 224 19.67 -4.33 18.79
C GLN A 224 19.23 -3.03 19.46
N LEU A 225 19.29 -3.01 20.79
CA LEU A 225 19.13 -1.80 21.59
C LEU A 225 20.41 -0.96 21.50
N TYR A 226 20.27 0.28 21.06
CA TYR A 226 21.27 1.33 21.21
C TYR A 226 20.72 2.40 22.15
N VAL A 227 21.60 3.02 22.93
CA VAL A 227 21.21 4.10 23.82
C VAL A 227 21.94 5.36 23.41
N GLN A 228 21.17 6.38 23.02
CA GLN A 228 21.71 7.71 22.71
C GLN A 228 21.74 8.54 23.98
N PRO A 229 22.93 9.04 24.43
CA PRO A 229 23.02 9.78 25.68
C PRO A 229 22.35 11.15 25.57
N LYS A 230 21.60 11.52 26.62
CA LYS A 230 21.07 12.87 26.87
C LYS A 230 22.02 13.61 27.82
N VAL A 231 22.52 14.74 27.37
CA VAL A 231 23.53 15.52 28.10
C VAL A 231 22.96 16.84 28.58
N ASP A 232 23.13 17.14 29.88
CA ASP A 232 22.85 18.47 30.40
C ASP A 232 23.93 19.44 29.88
N MET A 233 23.55 20.36 29.04
CA MET A 233 24.44 21.35 28.41
C MET A 233 25.10 22.29 29.40
N ARG A 234 24.50 22.51 30.58
CA ARG A 234 25.07 23.39 31.62
C ARG A 234 26.10 22.66 32.48
N ALA A 235 25.77 21.42 32.85
CA ALA A 235 26.62 20.62 33.73
C ALA A 235 27.66 19.77 32.98
N GLY A 236 27.51 19.63 31.64
CA GLY A 236 28.42 18.80 30.80
C GLY A 236 28.38 17.31 31.15
N ARG A 237 27.31 16.83 31.77
CA ARG A 237 27.20 15.44 32.24
C ARG A 237 26.02 14.73 31.62
N VAL A 238 26.14 13.41 31.44
CA VAL A 238 25.04 12.56 30.99
C VAL A 238 23.98 12.47 32.08
N ILE A 239 22.74 12.80 31.76
CA ILE A 239 21.57 12.80 32.67
C ILE A 239 20.54 11.73 32.31
N GLY A 240 20.67 11.07 31.16
CA GLY A 240 19.76 10.03 30.70
C GLY A 240 20.21 9.49 29.36
N GLY A 241 19.37 8.67 28.76
CA GLY A 241 19.51 8.16 27.42
C GLY A 241 18.17 7.96 26.73
N GLU A 242 18.19 7.82 25.41
CA GLU A 242 17.05 7.41 24.61
C GLU A 242 17.33 6.04 24.01
N ALA A 243 16.40 5.11 24.19
CA ALA A 243 16.45 3.79 23.60
C ALA A 243 16.06 3.84 22.11
N LEU A 244 16.99 3.43 21.28
CA LEU A 244 16.83 3.43 19.84
C LEU A 244 17.05 2.02 19.29
N VAL A 245 16.12 1.52 18.50
CA VAL A 245 16.30 0.27 17.78
C VAL A 245 17.28 0.45 16.60
N ARG A 246 18.13 -0.56 16.39
CA ARG A 246 19.00 -0.68 15.21
C ARG A 246 18.88 -2.10 14.69
N TRP A 247 18.71 -2.26 13.39
CA TRP A 247 18.65 -3.57 12.77
C TRP A 247 20.00 -3.95 12.17
N LYS A 248 20.67 -4.91 12.78
CA LYS A 248 21.93 -5.47 12.29
C LYS A 248 21.61 -6.64 11.35
N HIS A 249 21.27 -6.29 10.11
CA HIS A 249 20.94 -7.27 9.08
C HIS A 249 22.18 -8.04 8.64
N PRO A 250 22.13 -9.38 8.50
CA PRO A 250 23.31 -10.20 8.19
C PRO A 250 23.98 -9.84 6.86
N GLU A 251 23.22 -9.46 5.85
CA GLU A 251 23.75 -9.14 4.52
C GLU A 251 23.91 -7.62 4.27
N LYS A 252 23.02 -6.79 4.83
CA LYS A 252 22.97 -5.33 4.56
C LYS A 252 23.75 -4.50 5.59
N GLY A 253 24.24 -5.13 6.66
CA GLY A 253 24.84 -4.42 7.78
C GLY A 253 23.81 -3.67 8.62
N LEU A 254 24.12 -2.46 9.05
CA LEU A 254 23.25 -1.67 9.92
C LEU A 254 22.18 -0.94 9.11
N VAL A 255 20.94 -1.42 9.20
CA VAL A 255 19.76 -0.81 8.54
C VAL A 255 19.21 0.30 9.47
N PRO A 256 19.06 1.54 8.96
CA PRO A 256 18.58 2.66 9.76
C PRO A 256 17.07 2.55 10.04
N PRO A 257 16.59 3.05 11.20
CA PRO A 257 15.16 2.99 11.57
C PRO A 257 14.20 3.58 10.54
N GLY A 258 14.60 4.66 9.87
CA GLY A 258 13.79 5.29 8.82
C GLY A 258 13.46 4.40 7.63
N GLU A 259 14.15 3.28 7.43
CA GLU A 259 13.86 2.32 6.37
C GLU A 259 12.82 1.27 6.76
N PHE A 260 12.74 0.88 8.04
CA PHE A 260 11.85 -0.22 8.45
C PHE A 260 10.71 0.23 9.38
N ILE A 261 10.90 1.19 10.28
CA ILE A 261 9.84 1.63 11.21
C ILE A 261 8.55 2.05 10.47
N PRO A 262 8.58 2.88 9.39
CA PRO A 262 7.36 3.26 8.68
C PRO A 262 6.62 2.07 8.05
N VAL A 263 7.34 1.01 7.67
CA VAL A 263 6.74 -0.23 7.14
C VAL A 263 6.02 -0.99 8.26
N LEU A 264 6.67 -1.10 9.42
CA LEU A 264 6.13 -1.81 10.59
C LEU A 264 4.93 -1.08 11.21
N GLU A 265 4.90 0.25 11.15
CA GLU A 265 3.72 1.03 11.54
C GLU A 265 2.53 0.79 10.62
N LYS A 266 2.76 0.64 9.30
CA LYS A 266 1.69 0.37 8.33
C LYS A 266 1.04 -1.01 8.54
N ASN A 267 1.82 -2.03 8.88
CA ASN A 267 1.33 -3.41 9.03
C ASN A 267 1.06 -3.82 10.48
N GLY A 268 1.30 -2.93 11.45
CA GLY A 268 1.06 -3.17 12.87
C GLY A 268 2.17 -3.92 13.60
N PHE A 269 3.19 -4.40 12.92
CA PHE A 269 4.27 -5.19 13.55
C PHE A 269 5.17 -4.36 14.47
N ILE A 270 5.09 -3.03 14.42
CA ILE A 270 5.86 -2.14 15.30
C ILE A 270 5.59 -2.43 16.78
N ILE A 271 4.39 -2.85 17.17
CA ILE A 271 4.05 -3.23 18.54
C ILE A 271 5.02 -4.31 19.06
N ASN A 272 5.28 -5.35 18.28
CA ASN A 272 6.20 -6.43 18.65
C ASN A 272 7.63 -5.94 18.81
N VAL A 273 8.06 -5.00 17.96
CA VAL A 273 9.41 -4.42 18.04
C VAL A 273 9.55 -3.50 19.24
N ASP A 274 8.53 -2.69 19.53
CA ASP A 274 8.52 -1.81 20.70
C ASP A 274 8.62 -2.66 21.99
N GLU A 275 7.74 -3.66 22.18
CA GLU A 275 7.78 -4.55 23.33
C GLU A 275 9.13 -5.26 23.50
N TYR A 276 9.73 -5.73 22.40
CA TYR A 276 11.05 -6.36 22.42
C TYR A 276 12.15 -5.39 22.88
N ILE A 277 12.13 -4.15 22.43
CA ILE A 277 13.09 -3.13 22.84
C ILE A 277 12.86 -2.72 24.29
N TRP A 278 11.60 -2.56 24.72
CA TRP A 278 11.27 -2.28 26.11
C TRP A 278 11.83 -3.35 27.04
N GLU A 279 11.60 -4.62 26.73
CA GLU A 279 12.15 -5.73 27.51
C GLU A 279 13.69 -5.63 27.63
N LYS A 280 14.40 -5.32 26.53
CA LYS A 280 15.85 -5.12 26.56
C LYS A 280 16.27 -3.93 27.44
N VAL A 281 15.52 -2.84 27.45
CA VAL A 281 15.78 -1.69 28.32
C VAL A 281 15.60 -2.06 29.78
N PHE A 282 14.48 -2.70 30.15
CA PHE A 282 14.23 -3.16 31.51
C PHE A 282 15.27 -4.18 31.96
N ALA A 283 15.60 -5.15 31.12
CA ALA A 283 16.65 -6.14 31.41
C ALA A 283 18.03 -5.49 31.65
N TYR A 284 18.39 -4.50 30.82
CA TYR A 284 19.65 -3.75 30.96
C TYR A 284 19.70 -2.97 32.27
N LEU A 285 18.65 -2.21 32.59
CA LEU A 285 18.58 -1.42 33.83
C LEU A 285 18.52 -2.32 35.06
N GLY A 286 17.75 -3.42 35.02
CA GLY A 286 17.69 -4.41 36.10
C GLY A 286 19.04 -5.08 36.36
N LYS A 287 19.82 -5.36 35.29
CA LYS A 287 21.20 -5.85 35.43
C LYS A 287 22.09 -4.83 36.13
N LEU A 288 22.10 -3.57 35.70
CA LEU A 288 22.87 -2.51 36.33
C LEU A 288 22.55 -2.33 37.81
N ARG A 289 21.25 -2.41 38.16
CA ARG A 289 20.77 -2.34 39.53
C ARG A 289 21.32 -3.49 40.40
N LYS A 290 21.23 -4.74 39.88
CA LYS A 290 21.79 -5.92 40.56
C LYS A 290 23.29 -5.84 40.77
N GLU A 291 24.01 -5.17 39.86
CA GLU A 291 25.42 -4.91 39.96
C GLU A 291 25.80 -3.72 40.91
N GLY A 292 24.77 -3.09 41.52
CA GLY A 292 24.97 -1.94 42.44
C GLY A 292 25.41 -0.66 41.73
N ARG A 293 25.24 -0.55 40.43
CA ARG A 293 25.60 0.62 39.63
C ARG A 293 24.52 1.71 39.70
N THR A 294 24.95 2.96 39.65
CA THR A 294 24.04 4.09 39.57
C THR A 294 23.20 4.02 38.27
N LEU A 295 21.88 4.00 38.39
CA LEU A 295 20.98 4.03 37.24
C LEU A 295 20.84 5.48 36.75
N ILE A 296 20.75 5.62 35.45
CA ILE A 296 20.30 6.85 34.75
C ILE A 296 19.05 6.50 33.96
N PRO A 297 18.08 7.41 33.81
CA PRO A 297 16.86 7.14 33.05
C PRO A 297 17.17 6.85 31.57
N VAL A 298 16.49 5.82 31.04
CA VAL A 298 16.55 5.50 29.60
C VAL A 298 15.12 5.54 29.06
N SER A 299 14.79 6.57 28.28
CA SER A 299 13.47 6.72 27.68
C SER A 299 13.24 5.68 26.57
N ILE A 300 12.01 5.24 26.47
CA ILE A 300 11.53 4.33 25.43
C ILE A 300 10.49 5.01 24.55
N ASN A 301 10.55 4.73 23.25
CA ASN A 301 9.55 5.18 22.30
C ASN A 301 8.29 4.31 22.39
N VAL A 302 7.13 4.95 22.33
CA VAL A 302 5.81 4.32 22.29
C VAL A 302 5.15 4.72 20.97
N SER A 303 5.01 3.76 20.04
CA SER A 303 4.40 4.02 18.76
C SER A 303 2.90 4.34 18.89
N ARG A 304 2.36 5.08 17.90
CA ARG A 304 0.94 5.49 17.88
C ARG A 304 -0.04 4.31 17.95
N LEU A 305 0.36 3.12 17.48
CA LEU A 305 -0.51 1.95 17.48
C LEU A 305 -0.81 1.42 18.89
N HIS A 306 0.04 1.73 19.87
CA HIS A 306 -0.24 1.44 21.28
C HIS A 306 -1.40 2.28 21.86
N ALA A 307 -1.86 3.33 21.14
CA ALA A 307 -3.09 4.03 21.50
C ALA A 307 -4.31 3.11 21.52
N TYR A 308 -4.30 2.06 20.68
CA TYR A 308 -5.37 1.07 20.56
C TYR A 308 -5.06 -0.23 21.29
N ASP A 309 -3.86 -0.38 21.87
CA ASP A 309 -3.44 -1.57 22.58
C ASP A 309 -3.88 -1.52 24.05
N GLU A 310 -4.88 -2.30 24.40
CA GLU A 310 -5.38 -2.43 25.78
C GLU A 310 -4.34 -3.03 26.74
N LYS A 311 -3.33 -3.73 26.21
CA LYS A 311 -2.29 -4.42 26.98
C LYS A 311 -1.08 -3.54 27.31
N LEU A 312 -0.96 -2.36 26.72
CA LEU A 312 0.18 -1.45 26.94
C LEU A 312 0.56 -1.32 28.43
N THR A 313 -0.42 -0.95 29.24
CA THR A 313 -0.21 -0.75 30.69
C THR A 313 0.21 -2.07 31.38
N GLU A 314 -0.43 -3.18 31.05
CA GLU A 314 -0.12 -4.49 31.61
C GLU A 314 1.29 -4.94 31.25
N THR A 315 1.69 -4.78 29.99
CA THR A 315 3.04 -5.11 29.50
C THR A 315 4.11 -4.32 30.25
N LEU A 316 3.96 -3.00 30.39
CA LEU A 316 4.94 -2.18 31.09
C LEU A 316 5.02 -2.49 32.60
N LEU A 317 3.89 -2.77 33.24
CA LEU A 317 3.87 -3.19 34.65
C LEU A 317 4.53 -4.56 34.85
N ARG A 318 4.26 -5.51 33.98
CA ARG A 318 4.91 -6.82 33.98
C ARG A 318 6.44 -6.69 33.87
N LEU A 319 6.94 -5.91 32.93
CA LEU A 319 8.39 -5.66 32.75
C LEU A 319 9.00 -5.01 33.99
N ARG A 320 8.32 -4.01 34.57
CA ARG A 320 8.73 -3.37 35.82
C ARG A 320 8.92 -4.38 36.95
N GLU A 321 7.97 -5.29 37.14
CA GLU A 321 8.00 -6.30 38.20
C GLU A 321 9.08 -7.37 37.92
N GLU A 322 9.14 -7.87 36.68
CA GLU A 322 10.07 -8.92 36.29
C GLU A 322 11.54 -8.51 36.45
N TYR A 323 11.88 -7.27 36.07
CA TYR A 323 13.25 -6.78 36.11
C TYR A 323 13.57 -5.92 37.33
N ASP A 324 12.61 -5.69 38.22
CA ASP A 324 12.73 -4.87 39.43
C ASP A 324 13.28 -3.46 39.14
N VAL A 325 12.72 -2.77 38.13
CA VAL A 325 13.11 -1.42 37.71
C VAL A 325 11.99 -0.45 38.02
N LEU A 326 12.32 0.66 38.72
CA LEU A 326 11.33 1.69 39.03
C LEU A 326 10.93 2.46 37.73
N PRO A 327 9.65 2.83 37.57
CA PRO A 327 9.14 3.50 36.36
C PRO A 327 9.87 4.81 36.02
N GLU A 328 10.33 5.56 37.02
CA GLU A 328 11.08 6.80 36.86
C GLU A 328 12.38 6.65 36.03
N TYR A 329 12.93 5.42 35.95
CA TYR A 329 14.09 5.13 35.10
C TYR A 329 13.74 4.77 33.67
N VAL A 330 12.44 4.67 33.32
CA VAL A 330 11.97 4.36 31.97
C VAL A 330 10.91 5.39 31.52
N PRO A 331 11.31 6.63 31.24
CA PRO A 331 10.42 7.63 30.69
C PRO A 331 9.82 7.19 29.34
N LEU A 332 8.55 7.52 29.09
CA LEU A 332 7.84 7.17 27.86
C LEU A 332 7.84 8.35 26.88
N GLU A 333 8.32 8.13 25.68
CA GLU A 333 8.31 9.13 24.61
C GLU A 333 7.24 8.78 23.56
N LEU A 334 6.29 9.69 23.40
CA LEU A 334 5.21 9.57 22.42
C LEU A 334 5.53 10.37 21.17
N THR A 335 5.33 9.80 20.01
CA THR A 335 5.43 10.54 18.74
C THR A 335 4.24 11.49 18.58
N GLU A 336 4.43 12.66 17.95
CA GLU A 336 3.36 13.65 17.69
C GLU A 336 2.14 13.02 16.98
N SER A 337 2.36 12.06 16.10
CA SER A 337 1.31 11.33 15.38
C SER A 337 0.45 10.43 16.27
N ALA A 338 0.92 10.08 17.48
CA ALA A 338 0.16 9.24 18.40
C ALA A 338 -1.09 9.95 18.97
N PHE A 339 -1.08 11.27 19.05
CA PHE A 339 -2.19 12.07 19.56
C PHE A 339 -3.30 12.35 18.53
N LEU A 340 -3.02 12.22 17.23
CA LEU A 340 -3.96 12.64 16.19
C LEU A 340 -5.09 11.64 15.90
N GLU A 341 -4.95 10.38 16.28
CA GLU A 341 -5.90 9.32 15.90
C GLU A 341 -6.91 8.96 17.02
N ASP A 342 -6.48 8.88 18.28
CA ASP A 342 -7.35 8.68 19.46
C ASP A 342 -6.83 9.47 20.65
N GLU A 343 -7.08 10.78 20.65
CA GLU A 343 -6.62 11.69 21.69
C GLU A 343 -7.14 11.29 23.08
N VAL A 344 -8.40 10.89 23.19
CA VAL A 344 -9.05 10.56 24.47
C VAL A 344 -8.56 9.23 25.04
N GLY A 345 -8.43 8.20 24.22
CA GLY A 345 -7.94 6.88 24.63
C GLY A 345 -6.48 6.92 25.07
N MET A 346 -5.63 7.58 24.26
CA MET A 346 -4.22 7.73 24.57
C MET A 346 -4.03 8.55 25.87
N TYR A 347 -4.74 9.67 26.03
CA TYR A 347 -4.66 10.47 27.24
C TYR A 347 -4.97 9.67 28.49
N ARG A 348 -6.06 8.89 28.50
CA ARG A 348 -6.44 8.04 29.64
C ARG A 348 -5.37 7.00 29.98
N ARG A 349 -4.76 6.37 28.98
CA ARG A 349 -3.68 5.39 29.19
C ARG A 349 -2.43 6.04 29.75
N MET A 350 -2.05 7.19 29.22
CA MET A 350 -0.89 7.94 29.73
C MET A 350 -1.12 8.40 31.17
N GLU A 351 -2.30 8.88 31.50
CA GLU A 351 -2.65 9.28 32.87
C GLU A 351 -2.59 8.07 33.82
N SER A 352 -3.14 6.92 33.41
CA SER A 352 -3.03 5.67 34.16
C SER A 352 -1.59 5.20 34.39
N LEU A 353 -0.71 5.34 33.41
CA LEU A 353 0.73 5.04 33.54
C LEU A 353 1.44 6.03 34.45
N ARG A 354 1.09 7.33 34.34
CA ARG A 354 1.63 8.38 35.19
C ARG A 354 1.26 8.19 36.67
N GLU A 355 0.01 7.78 36.99
CA GLU A 355 -0.40 7.42 38.35
C GLU A 355 0.41 6.25 38.92
N ARG A 356 0.99 5.40 38.05
CA ARG A 356 1.84 4.27 38.41
C ARG A 356 3.33 4.61 38.41
N GLY A 357 3.68 5.88 38.22
CA GLY A 357 5.02 6.44 38.34
C GLY A 357 5.83 6.49 37.05
N PHE A 358 5.29 6.16 35.89
CA PHE A 358 5.93 6.42 34.59
C PHE A 358 5.91 7.93 34.27
N LEU A 359 6.97 8.42 33.61
CA LEU A 359 7.17 9.83 33.26
C LEU A 359 6.93 10.08 31.76
#